data_54d0c90d13632cdf5c953e942163c7c2
#
_entry.id   54d0c90d13632cdf5c953e942163c7c2
#
_cell.length_a   1.000
_cell.length_b   1.000
_cell.length_c   1.000
_cell.angle_alpha   90.00
_cell.angle_beta   90.00
_cell.angle_gamma   90.00
#
_symmetry.space_group_name_H-M   'P 1'
#
loop_
_entity.id
_entity.type
_entity.pdbx_description
1 polymer ?
#
loop_
_entity_poly.entity_id
_entity_poly.type
_entity_poly.pdbx_seq_one_letter_code
_entity_poly.pdbx_strand_id
1 'polypeptide(L)'
;AAQRSPTNQAPAAQTQSNRKPNKKYQTKSAITASPSSTTSYQNNMNHQPNTADIQFILHNVLQVPAQLQALAPFADTDGELMQQVLEEAARFVADKIAPLRRDGDEIGAHFANGTVTMPPGSKEAYQEFWQNGWAALSCSPDDGGQGLPEVLNQVLYEMLSAANHGWTMAPGLLHGAYECIKHHASPPLKAAYLPKVASGEWLATMCLTEAHAGSDLGLVRTRAVPDATADGHGLGEVYRLSGTKIFISGGEHDLTDNIVHLVLARLPDAPPGPKGLSLFLAPKFLPDGSRNAVTCERIEEKMGI
;
A
#
# COMPACT_ATOMS: atom_id res chain seq x y z
N ALA A 1 -61.26 13.12 15.91
CA ALA A 1 -61.39 12.86 17.33
C ALA A 1 -60.22 12.03 17.79
N ALA A 2 -59.22 12.63 18.33
CA ALA A 2 -58.87 12.83 19.75
C ALA A 2 -58.54 11.51 20.46
N GLN A 3 -57.30 11.26 20.90
CA GLN A 3 -56.85 11.59 22.25
C GLN A 3 -55.38 11.20 22.45
N ARG A 4 -54.60 12.10 23.00
CA ARG A 4 -53.27 11.88 23.62
C ARG A 4 -53.42 11.28 25.02
N SER A 5 -52.43 10.51 25.49
CA SER A 5 -51.96 10.48 26.89
C SER A 5 -50.80 9.52 27.09
N PRO A 6 -50.02 9.54 28.21
CA PRO A 6 -48.85 10.35 28.35
C PRO A 6 -47.55 9.51 28.70
N THR A 7 -46.46 10.23 28.66
CA THR A 7 -45.10 9.96 29.18
C THR A 7 -45.00 9.04 30.41
N ASN A 8 -44.04 8.08 30.35
CA ASN A 8 -43.42 7.52 31.55
C ASN A 8 -41.87 7.60 31.36
N GLN A 9 -41.29 8.56 32.08
CA GLN A 9 -39.86 8.65 32.32
C GLN A 9 -39.51 7.70 33.48
N ALA A 10 -38.55 6.83 33.29
CA ALA A 10 -37.87 6.12 34.37
C ALA A 10 -36.44 6.62 34.51
N PRO A 11 -35.91 6.75 35.74
CA PRO A 11 -34.70 7.52 36.02
C PRO A 11 -33.40 6.74 35.73
N ALA A 12 -32.38 7.50 35.32
CA ALA A 12 -31.03 7.04 35.12
C ALA A 12 -30.39 6.55 36.42
N ALA A 13 -29.99 5.29 36.47
CA ALA A 13 -29.12 4.75 37.50
C ALA A 13 -27.66 5.09 37.22
N GLN A 14 -27.11 5.97 38.05
CA GLN A 14 -25.65 6.22 38.13
C GLN A 14 -25.03 5.06 38.90
N THR A 15 -24.24 4.21 38.23
CA THR A 15 -23.33 3.29 38.88
C THR A 15 -21.94 3.90 38.96
N GLN A 16 -21.60 4.44 40.14
CA GLN A 16 -20.22 4.79 40.49
C GLN A 16 -19.44 3.49 40.71
N SER A 17 -18.46 3.23 39.86
CA SER A 17 -17.47 2.17 40.04
C SER A 17 -16.25 2.74 40.77
N ASN A 18 -16.21 2.51 42.08
CA ASN A 18 -15.01 2.70 42.90
C ASN A 18 -13.97 1.62 42.57
N ARG A 19 -12.95 1.95 41.80
CA ARG A 19 -11.75 1.13 41.72
C ARG A 19 -10.61 1.84 42.45
N LYS A 20 -10.16 1.23 43.55
CA LYS A 20 -8.98 1.60 44.32
C LYS A 20 -7.71 1.36 43.48
N PRO A 21 -6.67 2.20 43.59
CA PRO A 21 -5.42 2.01 42.87
C PRO A 21 -4.62 0.85 43.44
N ASN A 22 -4.12 -0.01 42.56
CA ASN A 22 -3.32 -1.16 42.92
C ASN A 22 -1.87 -0.73 43.26
N LYS A 23 -1.35 -1.31 44.33
CA LYS A 23 -0.04 -1.03 44.94
C LYS A 23 1.12 -1.36 43.98
N LYS A 24 2.03 -0.41 43.82
CA LYS A 24 3.36 -0.59 43.22
C LYS A 24 4.15 -1.63 44.03
N TYR A 25 4.59 -2.69 43.37
CA TYR A 25 5.67 -3.52 43.89
C TYR A 25 7.00 -2.87 43.50
N GLN A 26 7.69 -2.28 44.52
CA GLN A 26 9.10 -1.94 44.43
C GLN A 26 9.89 -3.14 44.97
N THR A 27 10.63 -3.83 44.13
CA THR A 27 11.72 -4.69 44.55
C THR A 27 13.03 -4.02 44.16
N LYS A 28 13.72 -3.45 45.15
CA LYS A 28 15.13 -3.08 45.04
C LYS A 28 15.95 -4.36 45.15
N SER A 29 16.65 -4.71 44.10
CA SER A 29 17.79 -5.60 44.16
C SER A 29 18.92 -4.92 43.40
N ALA A 30 19.88 -4.40 44.14
CA ALA A 30 21.13 -3.87 43.58
C ALA A 30 22.04 -5.08 43.31
N ILE A 31 22.18 -5.46 42.06
CA ILE A 31 23.27 -6.34 41.60
C ILE A 31 24.29 -5.43 40.93
N THR A 32 25.44 -5.22 41.61
CA THR A 32 26.63 -4.63 41.02
C THR A 32 27.19 -5.61 39.99
N ALA A 33 26.95 -5.35 38.73
CA ALA A 33 27.60 -6.05 37.63
C ALA A 33 28.91 -5.33 37.28
N SER A 34 30.02 -6.05 37.35
CA SER A 34 31.31 -5.67 36.79
C SER A 34 31.17 -5.41 35.27
N PRO A 35 31.98 -4.51 34.69
CA PRO A 35 31.92 -4.27 33.26
C PRO A 35 32.49 -5.50 32.53
N SER A 36 31.62 -6.41 32.12
CA SER A 36 31.95 -7.42 31.12
C SER A 36 32.06 -6.71 29.78
N SER A 37 33.18 -6.89 29.09
CA SER A 37 33.39 -6.54 27.70
C SER A 37 32.21 -7.04 26.86
N THR A 38 31.27 -6.17 26.57
CA THR A 38 30.25 -6.41 25.54
C THR A 38 30.97 -6.38 24.19
N THR A 39 31.49 -7.52 23.78
CA THR A 39 31.70 -7.79 22.37
C THR A 39 30.32 -7.65 21.73
N SER A 40 30.10 -6.55 21.03
CA SER A 40 28.91 -6.32 20.23
C SER A 40 28.85 -7.45 19.20
N TYR A 41 28.05 -8.45 19.48
CA TYR A 41 27.52 -9.33 18.42
C TYR A 41 26.60 -8.46 17.57
N GLN A 42 27.18 -7.69 16.67
CA GLN A 42 26.51 -7.26 15.46
C GLN A 42 26.30 -8.53 14.63
N ASN A 43 25.32 -9.34 15.02
CA ASN A 43 24.71 -10.27 14.11
C ASN A 43 23.97 -9.44 13.05
N ASN A 44 24.73 -8.99 12.04
CA ASN A 44 24.18 -8.66 10.74
C ASN A 44 23.63 -9.98 10.17
N MET A 45 22.46 -10.40 10.65
CA MET A 45 21.66 -11.37 9.92
C MET A 45 21.04 -10.61 8.74
N ASN A 46 21.87 -10.25 7.75
CA ASN A 46 21.41 -9.77 6.49
C ASN A 46 20.56 -10.87 5.87
N HIS A 47 19.27 -10.63 5.74
CA HIS A 47 18.39 -11.52 5.00
C HIS A 47 18.91 -11.64 3.57
N GLN A 48 19.17 -12.88 3.14
CA GLN A 48 19.56 -13.21 1.77
C GLN A 48 18.43 -14.03 1.15
N PRO A 49 17.82 -13.56 0.06
CA PRO A 49 16.83 -14.37 -0.66
C PRO A 49 17.44 -15.70 -1.12
N ASN A 50 16.72 -16.79 -0.96
CA ASN A 50 17.17 -18.10 -1.42
C ASN A 50 16.90 -18.28 -2.92
N THR A 51 17.77 -17.70 -3.74
CA THR A 51 17.65 -17.76 -5.20
C THR A 51 17.79 -19.18 -5.75
N ALA A 52 18.52 -20.07 -5.05
CA ALA A 52 18.69 -21.46 -5.49
C ALA A 52 17.37 -22.23 -5.47
N ASP A 53 16.57 -22.11 -4.40
CA ASP A 53 15.25 -22.75 -4.32
C ASP A 53 14.28 -22.16 -5.31
N ILE A 54 14.29 -20.83 -5.46
CA ILE A 54 13.46 -20.12 -6.45
C ILE A 54 13.76 -20.62 -7.86
N GLN A 55 15.04 -20.67 -8.24
CA GLN A 55 15.47 -21.15 -9.55
C GLN A 55 15.13 -22.63 -9.75
N PHE A 56 15.31 -23.48 -8.73
CA PHE A 56 14.90 -24.87 -8.81
C PHE A 56 13.41 -25.03 -9.10
N ILE A 57 12.56 -24.25 -8.40
CA ILE A 57 11.11 -24.28 -8.63
C ILE A 57 10.78 -23.81 -10.04
N LEU A 58 11.30 -22.67 -10.47
CA LEU A 58 10.96 -22.08 -11.77
C LEU A 58 11.48 -22.93 -12.95
N HIS A 59 12.70 -23.43 -12.86
CA HIS A 59 13.32 -24.13 -13.99
C HIS A 59 13.04 -25.64 -13.99
N ASN A 60 13.12 -26.31 -12.84
CA ASN A 60 13.05 -27.76 -12.78
C ASN A 60 11.64 -28.27 -12.48
N VAL A 61 10.91 -27.61 -11.58
CA VAL A 61 9.56 -28.07 -11.20
C VAL A 61 8.51 -27.54 -12.18
N LEU A 62 8.47 -26.22 -12.39
CA LEU A 62 7.46 -25.56 -13.21
C LEU A 62 7.85 -25.42 -14.68
N GLN A 63 9.14 -25.55 -15.02
CA GLN A 63 9.67 -25.38 -16.38
C GLN A 63 9.22 -24.05 -17.03
N VAL A 64 9.19 -22.97 -16.25
CA VAL A 64 8.69 -21.66 -16.65
C VAL A 64 9.36 -21.12 -17.93
N PRO A 65 10.69 -21.20 -18.12
CA PRO A 65 11.32 -20.69 -19.34
C PRO A 65 10.74 -21.30 -20.62
N ALA A 66 10.53 -22.62 -20.65
CA ALA A 66 9.98 -23.31 -21.81
C ALA A 66 8.51 -22.92 -22.08
N GLN A 67 7.72 -22.68 -21.02
CA GLN A 67 6.36 -22.21 -21.14
C GLN A 67 6.27 -20.78 -21.66
N LEU A 68 7.15 -19.89 -21.18
CA LEU A 68 7.21 -18.50 -21.60
C LEU A 68 7.63 -18.36 -23.06
N GLN A 69 8.65 -19.08 -23.49
CA GLN A 69 9.14 -19.05 -24.87
C GLN A 69 8.08 -19.52 -25.88
N ALA A 70 7.09 -20.31 -25.44
CA ALA A 70 5.95 -20.69 -26.27
C ALA A 70 4.92 -19.56 -26.48
N LEU A 71 5.03 -18.47 -25.72
CA LEU A 71 4.17 -17.28 -25.79
C LEU A 71 4.87 -16.17 -26.58
N ALA A 72 4.25 -15.70 -27.65
CA ALA A 72 4.85 -14.70 -28.54
C ALA A 72 5.42 -13.45 -27.83
N PRO A 73 4.77 -12.86 -26.78
CA PRO A 73 5.33 -11.70 -26.07
C PRO A 73 6.61 -12.01 -25.30
N PHE A 74 6.89 -13.29 -24.98
CA PHE A 74 8.00 -13.72 -24.12
C PHE A 74 8.96 -14.68 -24.82
N ALA A 75 8.92 -14.76 -26.17
CA ALA A 75 9.71 -15.71 -26.95
C ALA A 75 11.24 -15.55 -26.69
N ASP A 76 11.67 -14.35 -26.38
CA ASP A 76 13.07 -14.02 -26.09
C ASP A 76 13.42 -14.11 -24.57
N THR A 77 12.45 -14.50 -23.73
CA THR A 77 12.67 -14.64 -22.28
C THR A 77 13.16 -16.04 -21.98
N ASP A 78 14.46 -16.23 -22.00
CA ASP A 78 15.10 -17.50 -21.67
C ASP A 78 15.41 -17.66 -20.17
N GLY A 79 15.93 -18.84 -19.81
CA GLY A 79 16.29 -19.16 -18.42
C GLY A 79 17.48 -18.33 -17.91
N GLU A 80 18.40 -17.91 -18.78
CA GLU A 80 19.56 -17.09 -18.41
C GLU A 80 19.14 -15.65 -18.06
N LEU A 81 18.31 -15.05 -18.88
CA LEU A 81 17.73 -13.73 -18.58
C LEU A 81 16.93 -13.74 -17.26
N MET A 82 16.09 -14.77 -17.07
CA MET A 82 15.33 -14.91 -15.81
C MET A 82 16.27 -15.01 -14.61
N GLN A 83 17.32 -15.81 -14.70
CA GLN A 83 18.30 -15.96 -13.63
C GLN A 83 18.99 -14.64 -13.32
N GLN A 84 19.46 -13.91 -14.32
CA GLN A 84 20.12 -12.61 -14.15
C GLN A 84 19.20 -11.61 -13.44
N VAL A 85 17.94 -11.49 -13.86
CA VAL A 85 16.95 -10.60 -13.23
C VAL A 85 16.74 -10.96 -11.76
N LEU A 86 16.61 -12.25 -11.45
CA LEU A 86 16.39 -12.71 -10.07
C LEU A 86 17.62 -12.52 -9.17
N GLU A 87 18.82 -12.69 -9.69
CA GLU A 87 20.05 -12.43 -8.94
C GLU A 87 20.26 -10.95 -8.64
N GLU A 88 19.96 -10.05 -9.59
CA GLU A 88 19.98 -8.62 -9.36
C GLU A 88 18.91 -8.18 -8.37
N ALA A 89 17.69 -8.71 -8.49
CA ALA A 89 16.61 -8.47 -7.54
C ALA A 89 17.01 -8.90 -6.13
N ALA A 90 17.60 -10.10 -5.98
CA ALA A 90 18.05 -10.60 -4.69
C ALA A 90 19.14 -9.71 -4.06
N ARG A 91 20.08 -9.20 -4.87
CA ARG A 91 21.09 -8.23 -4.40
C ARG A 91 20.45 -6.93 -3.93
N PHE A 92 19.57 -6.36 -4.74
CA PHE A 92 18.83 -5.15 -4.34
C PHE A 92 18.09 -5.34 -3.02
N VAL A 93 17.37 -6.45 -2.88
CA VAL A 93 16.60 -6.77 -1.66
C VAL A 93 17.51 -6.92 -0.44
N ALA A 94 18.62 -7.65 -0.59
CA ALA A 94 19.58 -7.87 0.50
C ALA A 94 20.29 -6.59 0.95
N ASP A 95 20.69 -5.74 -0.02
CA ASP A 95 21.52 -4.58 0.23
C ASP A 95 20.71 -3.34 0.61
N LYS A 96 19.48 -3.18 0.09
CA LYS A 96 18.69 -1.95 0.23
C LYS A 96 17.44 -2.10 1.10
N ILE A 97 16.79 -3.26 1.08
CA ILE A 97 15.49 -3.45 1.73
C ILE A 97 15.63 -4.16 3.08
N ALA A 98 16.40 -5.24 3.13
CA ALA A 98 16.59 -6.01 4.36
C ALA A 98 17.15 -5.19 5.53
N PRO A 99 18.13 -4.28 5.33
CA PRO A 99 18.68 -3.45 6.41
C PRO A 99 17.66 -2.52 7.06
N LEU A 100 16.59 -2.12 6.34
CA LEU A 100 15.57 -1.19 6.83
C LEU A 100 14.54 -1.85 7.76
N ARG A 101 14.54 -3.20 7.86
CA ARG A 101 13.51 -3.95 8.58
C ARG A 101 13.42 -3.55 10.05
N ARG A 102 14.57 -3.43 10.72
CA ARG A 102 14.61 -3.14 12.16
C ARG A 102 14.09 -1.74 12.46
N ASP A 103 14.58 -0.74 11.74
CA ASP A 103 14.15 0.64 11.93
C ASP A 103 12.68 0.83 11.51
N GLY A 104 12.22 0.07 10.51
CA GLY A 104 10.81 0.01 10.12
C GLY A 104 9.90 -0.49 11.24
N ASP A 105 10.35 -1.49 12.01
CA ASP A 105 9.59 -2.08 13.13
C ASP A 105 9.71 -1.23 14.43
N GLU A 106 10.93 -0.79 14.79
CA GLU A 106 11.20 -0.12 16.06
C GLU A 106 10.81 1.37 16.04
N ILE A 107 11.03 2.07 14.91
CA ILE A 107 10.72 3.50 14.73
C ILE A 107 9.33 3.66 14.12
N GLY A 108 9.02 2.89 13.08
CA GLY A 108 7.77 2.95 12.36
C GLY A 108 7.56 4.24 11.55
N ALA A 109 6.42 4.32 10.88
CA ALA A 109 5.97 5.54 10.22
C ALA A 109 5.43 6.54 11.24
N HIS A 110 5.70 7.82 11.05
CA HIS A 110 5.28 8.89 11.97
C HIS A 110 4.22 9.80 11.36
N PHE A 111 3.06 9.91 12.03
CA PHE A 111 1.99 10.83 11.65
C PHE A 111 2.08 12.15 12.39
N ALA A 112 2.08 13.26 11.66
CA ALA A 112 2.00 14.59 12.21
C ALA A 112 1.26 15.54 11.25
N ASN A 113 0.27 16.27 11.75
CA ASN A 113 -0.43 17.33 11.01
C ASN A 113 -0.95 16.91 9.63
N GLY A 114 -1.51 15.71 9.52
CA GLY A 114 -2.09 15.20 8.28
C GLY A 114 -1.08 14.63 7.27
N THR A 115 0.19 14.52 7.66
CA THR A 115 1.27 13.94 6.86
C THR A 115 1.89 12.74 7.55
N VAL A 116 2.46 11.84 6.78
CA VAL A 116 3.19 10.67 7.27
C VAL A 116 4.61 10.72 6.74
N THR A 117 5.56 10.60 7.66
CA THR A 117 6.98 10.42 7.36
C THR A 117 7.31 8.95 7.54
N MET A 118 7.89 8.35 6.53
CA MET A 118 8.30 6.95 6.55
C MET A 118 9.57 6.75 7.38
N PRO A 119 9.84 5.52 7.85
CA PRO A 119 11.06 5.21 8.59
C PRO A 119 12.35 5.61 7.84
N PRO A 120 13.45 5.90 8.55
CA PRO A 120 14.71 6.29 7.92
C PRO A 120 15.18 5.32 6.84
N GLY A 121 15.66 5.84 5.70
CA GLY A 121 16.14 5.05 4.56
C GLY A 121 15.03 4.52 3.65
N SER A 122 13.76 4.55 4.07
CA SER A 122 12.65 4.00 3.27
C SER A 122 12.44 4.77 1.98
N LYS A 123 12.57 6.09 2.01
CA LYS A 123 12.41 6.96 0.84
C LYS A 123 13.52 6.74 -0.19
N GLU A 124 14.75 6.71 0.27
CA GLU A 124 15.94 6.50 -0.57
C GLU A 124 15.87 5.13 -1.25
N ALA A 125 15.52 4.08 -0.49
CA ALA A 125 15.34 2.74 -1.05
C ALA A 125 14.21 2.68 -2.08
N TYR A 126 13.11 3.43 -1.84
CA TYR A 126 12.03 3.49 -2.82
C TYR A 126 12.45 4.25 -4.09
N GLN A 127 13.21 5.33 -3.96
CA GLN A 127 13.76 6.04 -5.12
C GLN A 127 14.65 5.13 -5.97
N GLU A 128 15.56 4.37 -5.35
CA GLU A 128 16.37 3.39 -6.04
C GLU A 128 15.52 2.28 -6.68
N PHE A 129 14.45 1.83 -6.01
CA PHE A 129 13.53 0.81 -6.51
C PHE A 129 12.90 1.20 -7.84
N TRP A 130 12.28 2.37 -7.92
CA TRP A 130 11.62 2.77 -9.16
C TRP A 130 12.61 3.28 -10.22
N GLN A 131 13.68 3.97 -9.83
CA GLN A 131 14.70 4.45 -10.78
C GLN A 131 15.46 3.31 -11.48
N ASN A 132 15.65 2.19 -10.82
CA ASN A 132 16.22 0.98 -11.40
C ASN A 132 15.19 0.13 -12.18
N GLY A 133 13.93 0.58 -12.26
CA GLY A 133 12.89 -0.06 -13.05
C GLY A 133 12.20 -1.24 -12.38
N TRP A 134 12.46 -1.54 -11.10
CA TRP A 134 11.83 -2.65 -10.40
C TRP A 134 10.31 -2.53 -10.31
N ALA A 135 9.80 -1.31 -10.16
CA ALA A 135 8.36 -1.03 -10.15
C ALA A 135 7.67 -1.36 -11.48
N ALA A 136 8.41 -1.21 -12.59
CA ALA A 136 7.92 -1.34 -13.96
C ALA A 136 8.22 -2.70 -14.61
N LEU A 137 8.71 -3.68 -13.82
CA LEU A 137 9.27 -4.93 -14.33
C LEU A 137 8.33 -5.67 -15.30
N SER A 138 7.07 -5.83 -14.94
CA SER A 138 6.05 -6.52 -15.76
C SER A 138 5.07 -5.58 -16.47
N CYS A 139 5.21 -4.26 -16.29
CA CYS A 139 4.38 -3.31 -17.01
C CYS A 139 4.71 -3.32 -18.53
N SER A 140 3.72 -3.02 -19.35
CA SER A 140 3.88 -3.01 -20.81
C SER A 140 4.92 -1.98 -21.27
N PRO A 141 5.75 -2.30 -22.27
CA PRO A 141 6.64 -1.33 -22.91
C PRO A 141 5.91 -0.10 -23.47
N ASP A 142 4.68 -0.27 -23.93
CA ASP A 142 3.85 0.84 -24.44
C ASP A 142 3.52 1.86 -23.35
N ASP A 143 3.55 1.45 -22.09
CA ASP A 143 3.27 2.28 -20.90
C ASP A 143 4.57 2.69 -20.18
N GLY A 144 5.74 2.38 -20.77
CA GLY A 144 7.06 2.66 -20.20
C GLY A 144 7.61 1.58 -19.27
N GLY A 145 7.01 0.38 -19.28
CA GLY A 145 7.48 -0.79 -18.53
C GLY A 145 8.55 -1.61 -19.26
N GLN A 146 9.04 -2.65 -18.61
CA GLN A 146 10.05 -3.54 -19.18
C GLN A 146 9.46 -4.73 -19.96
N GLY A 147 8.16 -5.02 -19.79
CA GLY A 147 7.47 -6.09 -20.50
C GLY A 147 7.92 -7.49 -20.11
N LEU A 148 8.57 -7.64 -18.96
CA LEU A 148 8.99 -8.96 -18.47
C LEU A 148 7.80 -9.75 -17.93
N PRO A 149 7.89 -11.09 -17.89
CA PRO A 149 6.79 -11.92 -17.40
C PRO A 149 6.41 -11.62 -15.95
N GLU A 150 5.11 -11.62 -15.66
CA GLU A 150 4.56 -11.36 -14.31
C GLU A 150 5.13 -12.31 -13.25
N VAL A 151 5.53 -13.52 -13.61
CA VAL A 151 6.17 -14.46 -12.68
C VAL A 151 7.44 -13.89 -12.05
N LEU A 152 8.23 -13.10 -12.79
CA LEU A 152 9.42 -12.43 -12.25
C LEU A 152 9.05 -11.32 -11.25
N ASN A 153 7.99 -10.56 -11.56
CA ASN A 153 7.45 -9.57 -10.65
C ASN A 153 6.94 -10.20 -9.35
N GLN A 154 6.22 -11.31 -9.42
CA GLN A 154 5.74 -12.03 -8.24
C GLN A 154 6.89 -12.54 -7.36
N VAL A 155 7.95 -13.08 -7.96
CA VAL A 155 9.13 -13.52 -7.20
C VAL A 155 9.88 -12.33 -6.59
N LEU A 156 10.00 -11.20 -7.29
CA LEU A 156 10.55 -9.97 -6.70
C LEU A 156 9.78 -9.57 -5.44
N TYR A 157 8.44 -9.55 -5.50
CA TYR A 157 7.60 -9.19 -4.35
C TYR A 157 7.63 -10.24 -3.23
N GLU A 158 7.84 -11.52 -3.54
CA GLU A 158 8.13 -12.56 -2.55
C GLU A 158 9.42 -12.23 -1.78
N MET A 159 10.51 -11.93 -2.49
CA MET A 159 11.80 -11.55 -1.88
C MET A 159 11.70 -10.27 -1.05
N LEU A 160 11.03 -9.24 -1.57
CA LEU A 160 10.78 -7.97 -0.87
C LEU A 160 10.00 -8.20 0.44
N SER A 161 8.91 -8.97 0.36
CA SER A 161 8.04 -9.25 1.51
C SER A 161 8.75 -10.11 2.57
N ALA A 162 9.57 -11.08 2.16
CA ALA A 162 10.36 -11.88 3.08
C ALA A 162 11.42 -11.05 3.81
N ALA A 163 12.01 -10.07 3.13
CA ALA A 163 13.03 -9.20 3.71
C ALA A 163 12.43 -8.11 4.62
N ASN A 164 11.38 -7.41 4.16
CA ASN A 164 10.76 -6.30 4.87
C ASN A 164 9.31 -6.09 4.40
N HIS A 165 8.38 -6.80 4.99
CA HIS A 165 6.97 -6.73 4.60
C HIS A 165 6.36 -5.35 4.83
N GLY A 166 6.70 -4.67 5.94
CA GLY A 166 6.22 -3.33 6.25
C GLY A 166 6.55 -2.31 5.15
N TRP A 167 7.79 -2.35 4.63
CA TRP A 167 8.18 -1.50 3.50
C TRP A 167 7.44 -1.89 2.22
N THR A 168 7.29 -3.20 1.97
CA THR A 168 6.65 -3.73 0.75
C THR A 168 5.17 -3.39 0.66
N MET A 169 4.50 -3.09 1.78
CA MET A 169 3.09 -2.71 1.79
C MET A 169 2.79 -1.46 0.95
N ALA A 170 3.72 -0.52 0.81
CA ALA A 170 3.53 0.68 0.00
C ALA A 170 3.60 0.35 -1.52
N PRO A 171 4.69 -0.23 -2.07
CA PRO A 171 4.75 -0.57 -3.49
C PRO A 171 3.87 -1.77 -3.87
N GLY A 172 3.45 -2.59 -2.91
CA GLY A 172 2.68 -3.81 -3.17
C GLY A 172 1.33 -3.61 -3.85
N LEU A 173 0.79 -2.40 -3.83
CA LEU A 173 -0.46 -2.06 -4.54
C LEU A 173 -0.25 -1.50 -5.95
N LEU A 174 0.99 -1.19 -6.31
CA LEU A 174 1.30 -0.43 -7.52
C LEU A 174 0.88 -1.16 -8.80
N HIS A 175 1.25 -2.43 -8.93
CA HIS A 175 0.92 -3.22 -10.13
C HIS A 175 -0.59 -3.39 -10.30
N GLY A 176 -1.33 -3.68 -9.22
CA GLY A 176 -2.79 -3.77 -9.27
C GLY A 176 -3.46 -2.44 -9.66
N ALA A 177 -2.93 -1.31 -9.22
CA ALA A 177 -3.40 0.00 -9.64
C ALA A 177 -3.07 0.31 -11.11
N TYR A 178 -1.86 -0.05 -11.57
CA TYR A 178 -1.46 0.03 -12.96
C TYR A 178 -2.46 -0.73 -13.87
N GLU A 179 -2.71 -2.00 -13.59
CA GLU A 179 -3.65 -2.83 -14.36
C GLU A 179 -5.08 -2.24 -14.34
N CYS A 180 -5.52 -1.75 -13.19
CA CYS A 180 -6.83 -1.11 -13.06
C CYS A 180 -6.95 0.13 -13.95
N ILE A 181 -5.97 1.03 -13.92
CA ILE A 181 -5.96 2.23 -14.75
C ILE A 181 -5.85 1.86 -16.23
N LYS A 182 -4.95 0.93 -16.56
CA LYS A 182 -4.73 0.46 -17.94
C LYS A 182 -5.99 -0.08 -18.58
N HIS A 183 -6.77 -0.88 -17.88
CA HIS A 183 -7.93 -1.54 -18.44
C HIS A 183 -9.24 -0.75 -18.34
N HIS A 184 -9.37 0.12 -17.32
CA HIS A 184 -10.66 0.74 -16.99
C HIS A 184 -10.70 2.26 -17.06
N ALA A 185 -9.57 2.96 -17.03
CA ALA A 185 -9.58 4.42 -17.11
C ALA A 185 -9.86 4.91 -18.54
N SER A 186 -10.41 6.13 -18.64
CA SER A 186 -10.57 6.82 -19.92
C SER A 186 -9.22 7.19 -20.56
N PRO A 187 -9.13 7.38 -21.89
CA PRO A 187 -7.88 7.76 -22.53
C PRO A 187 -7.18 8.98 -21.91
N PRO A 188 -7.88 10.08 -21.56
CA PRO A 188 -7.23 11.21 -20.89
C PRO A 188 -6.65 10.86 -19.52
N LEU A 189 -7.36 10.06 -18.70
CA LEU A 189 -6.85 9.60 -17.41
C LEU A 189 -5.63 8.68 -17.56
N LYS A 190 -5.65 7.78 -18.56
CA LYS A 190 -4.48 6.94 -18.87
C LYS A 190 -3.28 7.81 -19.22
N ALA A 191 -3.44 8.75 -20.13
CA ALA A 191 -2.36 9.63 -20.56
C ALA A 191 -1.76 10.44 -19.38
N ALA A 192 -2.59 10.87 -18.43
CA ALA A 192 -2.15 11.68 -17.30
C ALA A 192 -1.46 10.87 -16.18
N TYR A 193 -1.95 9.66 -15.89
CA TYR A 193 -1.54 8.93 -14.69
C TYR A 193 -0.77 7.63 -14.95
N LEU A 194 -1.06 6.94 -16.07
CA LEU A 194 -0.54 5.60 -16.29
C LEU A 194 1.00 5.54 -16.37
N PRO A 195 1.71 6.45 -17.09
CA PRO A 195 3.17 6.41 -17.16
C PRO A 195 3.84 6.58 -15.79
N LYS A 196 3.30 7.45 -14.94
CA LYS A 196 3.83 7.72 -13.60
C LYS A 196 3.59 6.56 -12.63
N VAL A 197 2.44 5.88 -12.76
CA VAL A 197 2.11 4.70 -11.97
C VAL A 197 2.89 3.48 -12.48
N ALA A 198 3.00 3.30 -13.78
CA ALA A 198 3.77 2.20 -14.38
C ALA A 198 5.25 2.26 -13.99
N SER A 199 5.87 3.45 -14.04
CA SER A 199 7.28 3.63 -13.64
C SER A 199 7.50 3.49 -12.13
N GLY A 200 6.46 3.69 -11.30
CA GLY A 200 6.58 3.79 -9.84
C GLY A 200 6.98 5.17 -9.35
N GLU A 201 7.12 6.17 -10.23
CA GLU A 201 7.39 7.56 -9.81
C GLU A 201 6.29 8.10 -8.89
N TRP A 202 5.04 7.68 -9.12
CA TRP A 202 3.92 7.90 -8.21
C TRP A 202 3.39 6.56 -7.69
N LEU A 203 3.23 6.47 -6.38
CA LEU A 203 2.55 5.34 -5.76
C LEU A 203 1.03 5.46 -5.91
N ALA A 204 0.36 4.34 -5.80
CA ALA A 204 -1.09 4.27 -5.90
C ALA A 204 -1.67 3.41 -4.78
N THR A 205 -2.95 3.63 -4.47
CA THR A 205 -3.66 2.92 -3.40
C THR A 205 -5.03 2.46 -3.84
N MET A 206 -5.54 1.43 -3.15
CA MET A 206 -6.93 1.00 -3.24
C MET A 206 -7.68 1.41 -1.97
N CYS A 207 -8.59 2.39 -2.09
CA CYS A 207 -9.39 2.89 -0.98
C CYS A 207 -10.77 2.24 -0.97
N LEU A 208 -10.87 1.03 -0.42
CA LEU A 208 -12.08 0.21 -0.40
C LEU A 208 -12.77 0.27 0.96
N THR A 209 -12.05 -0.13 2.02
CA THR A 209 -12.56 -0.46 3.35
C THR A 209 -13.04 0.78 4.11
N GLU A 210 -14.16 0.63 4.79
CA GLU A 210 -14.67 1.57 5.80
C GLU A 210 -14.82 0.83 7.14
N ALA A 211 -14.91 1.55 8.25
CA ALA A 211 -14.98 0.94 9.58
C ALA A 211 -16.08 -0.13 9.76
N HIS A 212 -17.15 -0.02 8.97
CA HIS A 212 -18.31 -0.93 8.97
C HIS A 212 -18.44 -1.77 7.69
N ALA A 213 -17.52 -1.64 6.74
CA ALA A 213 -17.56 -2.27 5.43
C ALA A 213 -16.17 -2.74 5.01
N GLY A 214 -15.80 -3.96 5.42
CA GLY A 214 -14.55 -4.63 5.05
C GLY A 214 -14.83 -5.76 4.06
N SER A 215 -15.20 -6.94 4.55
CA SER A 215 -15.53 -8.09 3.69
C SER A 215 -16.81 -7.86 2.88
N ASP A 216 -17.82 -7.21 3.46
CA ASP A 216 -19.02 -6.80 2.74
C ASP A 216 -18.92 -5.34 2.27
N LEU A 217 -18.36 -5.15 1.07
CA LEU A 217 -18.30 -3.84 0.41
C LEU A 217 -19.66 -3.28 0.00
N GLY A 218 -20.70 -4.11 -0.02
CA GLY A 218 -22.08 -3.64 -0.25
C GLY A 218 -22.56 -2.62 0.78
N LEU A 219 -21.90 -2.57 1.95
CA LEU A 219 -22.18 -1.62 3.02
C LEU A 219 -21.44 -0.29 2.91
N VAL A 220 -20.57 -0.10 1.91
CA VAL A 220 -19.82 1.15 1.69
C VAL A 220 -20.76 2.35 1.60
N ARG A 221 -20.43 3.40 2.36
CA ARG A 221 -21.20 4.64 2.50
C ARG A 221 -20.54 5.86 1.85
N THR A 222 -19.26 5.79 1.50
CA THR A 222 -18.60 6.87 0.74
C THR A 222 -19.42 7.19 -0.51
N ARG A 223 -19.68 8.48 -0.72
CA ARG A 223 -20.51 8.98 -1.81
C ARG A 223 -19.66 9.74 -2.81
N ALA A 224 -20.07 9.66 -4.07
CA ALA A 224 -19.54 10.44 -5.18
C ALA A 224 -20.70 11.23 -5.81
N VAL A 225 -20.63 12.56 -5.77
CA VAL A 225 -21.63 13.45 -6.36
C VAL A 225 -20.99 14.20 -7.53
N PRO A 226 -21.61 14.21 -8.73
CA PRO A 226 -21.09 14.98 -9.86
C PRO A 226 -20.91 16.47 -9.49
N ASP A 227 -19.80 17.06 -9.89
CA ASP A 227 -19.49 18.47 -9.69
C ASP A 227 -19.22 19.16 -11.03
N ALA A 228 -20.28 19.62 -11.67
CA ALA A 228 -20.21 20.30 -12.98
C ALA A 228 -19.52 21.68 -12.90
N THR A 229 -19.24 22.19 -11.70
CA THR A 229 -18.58 23.50 -11.50
C THR A 229 -17.06 23.39 -11.33
N ALA A 230 -16.56 22.22 -11.05
CA ALA A 230 -15.13 21.99 -10.89
C ALA A 230 -14.44 21.84 -12.26
N ASP A 231 -13.20 22.34 -12.34
CA ASP A 231 -12.36 22.12 -13.51
C ASP A 231 -11.88 20.66 -13.55
N GLY A 232 -12.24 19.95 -14.60
CA GLY A 232 -11.80 18.59 -14.85
C GLY A 232 -10.41 18.50 -15.49
N HIS A 233 -9.73 19.61 -15.75
CA HIS A 233 -8.40 19.67 -16.37
C HIS A 233 -8.31 18.87 -17.69
N GLY A 234 -9.42 18.74 -18.41
CA GLY A 234 -9.51 17.92 -19.62
C GLY A 234 -9.53 16.39 -19.39
N LEU A 235 -9.61 15.93 -18.15
CA LEU A 235 -9.56 14.50 -17.80
C LEU A 235 -10.93 13.82 -17.78
N GLY A 236 -12.03 14.58 -17.87
CA GLY A 236 -13.40 14.06 -17.88
C GLY A 236 -14.25 14.64 -16.76
N GLU A 237 -15.31 13.93 -16.39
CA GLU A 237 -16.24 14.36 -15.36
C GLU A 237 -15.59 14.39 -13.97
N VAL A 238 -15.92 15.45 -13.21
CA VAL A 238 -15.44 15.63 -11.84
C VAL A 238 -16.53 15.21 -10.85
N TYR A 239 -16.10 14.58 -9.78
CA TYR A 239 -16.97 14.14 -8.69
C TYR A 239 -16.42 14.61 -7.35
N ARG A 240 -17.32 15.07 -6.49
CA ARG A 240 -17.01 15.34 -5.08
C ARG A 240 -17.19 14.07 -4.26
N LEU A 241 -16.10 13.56 -3.73
CA LEU A 241 -16.11 12.38 -2.86
C LEU A 241 -16.31 12.83 -1.41
N SER A 242 -17.14 12.09 -0.65
CA SER A 242 -17.34 12.32 0.78
C SER A 242 -17.46 11.01 1.52
N GLY A 243 -16.59 10.80 2.49
CA GLY A 243 -16.50 9.58 3.30
C GLY A 243 -15.13 9.40 3.93
N THR A 244 -14.99 8.37 4.77
CA THR A 244 -13.74 8.00 5.42
C THR A 244 -13.42 6.55 5.11
N LYS A 245 -12.22 6.32 4.63
CA LYS A 245 -11.67 4.99 4.39
C LYS A 245 -10.66 4.63 5.48
N ILE A 246 -10.52 3.35 5.81
CA ILE A 246 -9.64 2.86 6.87
C ILE A 246 -8.76 1.72 6.33
N PHE A 247 -7.60 1.52 6.94
CA PHE A 247 -6.62 0.49 6.56
C PHE A 247 -6.13 0.63 5.11
N ILE A 248 -5.87 1.87 4.69
CA ILE A 248 -5.35 2.14 3.36
C ILE A 248 -3.83 2.06 3.39
N SER A 249 -3.28 0.97 2.88
CA SER A 249 -1.84 0.79 2.75
C SER A 249 -1.25 1.88 1.87
N GLY A 250 -0.24 2.59 2.35
CA GLY A 250 0.36 3.70 1.61
C GLY A 250 -0.60 4.88 1.38
N GLY A 251 -1.63 5.07 2.22
CA GLY A 251 -2.64 6.12 2.06
C GLY A 251 -2.10 7.54 2.18
N GLU A 252 -1.03 7.72 2.95
CA GLU A 252 -0.24 8.95 3.03
C GLU A 252 1.21 8.57 3.33
N HIS A 253 2.17 9.20 2.67
CA HIS A 253 3.60 8.97 2.85
C HIS A 253 4.41 10.08 2.16
N ASP A 254 5.72 10.07 2.39
CA ASP A 254 6.71 10.96 1.78
C ASP A 254 7.64 10.25 0.76
N LEU A 255 7.30 9.02 0.33
CA LEU A 255 8.10 8.24 -0.61
C LEU A 255 8.08 8.83 -2.02
N THR A 256 6.94 9.37 -2.45
CA THR A 256 6.71 9.93 -3.79
C THR A 256 6.05 11.30 -3.71
N ASP A 257 6.21 12.09 -4.77
CA ASP A 257 5.65 13.45 -4.82
C ASP A 257 4.11 13.45 -4.91
N ASN A 258 3.51 12.41 -5.49
CA ASN A 258 2.07 12.25 -5.58
C ASN A 258 1.64 10.83 -5.23
N ILE A 259 0.37 10.68 -4.84
CA ILE A 259 -0.27 9.39 -4.57
C ILE A 259 -1.58 9.35 -5.36
N VAL A 260 -1.80 8.29 -6.12
CA VAL A 260 -3.02 8.10 -6.92
C VAL A 260 -3.95 7.15 -6.16
N HIS A 261 -5.02 7.68 -5.56
CA HIS A 261 -6.01 6.88 -4.85
C HIS A 261 -7.08 6.37 -5.80
N LEU A 262 -7.31 5.06 -5.82
CA LEU A 262 -8.46 4.44 -6.47
C LEU A 262 -9.53 4.22 -5.39
N VAL A 263 -10.58 5.05 -5.43
CA VAL A 263 -11.57 5.16 -4.35
C VAL A 263 -12.89 4.54 -4.74
N LEU A 264 -13.35 3.55 -3.97
CA LEU A 264 -14.68 2.96 -4.14
C LEU A 264 -15.73 3.84 -3.47
N ALA A 265 -16.71 4.30 -4.25
CA ALA A 265 -17.77 5.16 -3.76
C ALA A 265 -19.10 4.89 -4.49
N ARG A 266 -20.18 5.44 -3.98
CA ARG A 266 -21.53 5.23 -4.44
C ARG A 266 -22.10 6.51 -5.04
N LEU A 267 -22.61 6.42 -6.26
CA LEU A 267 -23.38 7.50 -6.89
C LEU A 267 -24.74 7.69 -6.19
N PRO A 268 -25.38 8.89 -6.30
CA PRO A 268 -26.64 9.16 -5.61
C PRO A 268 -27.76 8.16 -5.90
N ASP A 269 -27.92 7.78 -7.16
CA ASP A 269 -29.01 6.90 -7.64
C ASP A 269 -28.58 5.45 -7.84
N ALA A 270 -27.40 5.07 -7.28
CA ALA A 270 -26.86 3.75 -7.43
C ALA A 270 -27.69 2.71 -6.64
N PRO A 271 -27.90 1.50 -7.20
CA PRO A 271 -28.60 0.44 -6.49
C PRO A 271 -27.86 0.04 -5.20
N PRO A 272 -28.57 -0.54 -4.21
CA PRO A 272 -27.94 -1.06 -3.00
C PRO A 272 -27.00 -2.24 -3.32
N GLY A 273 -26.10 -2.54 -2.39
CA GLY A 273 -25.16 -3.64 -2.50
C GLY A 273 -23.92 -3.32 -3.36
N PRO A 274 -23.07 -4.32 -3.65
CA PRO A 274 -21.80 -4.09 -4.34
C PRO A 274 -21.95 -3.63 -5.79
N LYS A 275 -23.06 -3.98 -6.46
CA LYS A 275 -23.34 -3.55 -7.85
C LYS A 275 -23.59 -2.04 -8.00
N GLY A 276 -23.84 -1.33 -6.91
CA GLY A 276 -23.99 0.13 -6.90
C GLY A 276 -22.71 0.91 -6.63
N LEU A 277 -21.56 0.23 -6.57
CA LEU A 277 -20.28 0.87 -6.35
C LEU A 277 -19.60 1.19 -7.68
N SER A 278 -18.95 2.35 -7.72
CA SER A 278 -18.10 2.81 -8.80
C SER A 278 -16.71 3.15 -8.27
N LEU A 279 -15.72 3.13 -9.15
CA LEU A 279 -14.33 3.43 -8.80
C LEU A 279 -13.97 4.81 -9.34
N PHE A 280 -13.32 5.61 -8.50
CA PHE A 280 -12.91 6.98 -8.79
C PHE A 280 -11.42 7.14 -8.60
N LEU A 281 -10.77 7.87 -9.50
CA LEU A 281 -9.38 8.26 -9.36
C LEU A 281 -9.32 9.60 -8.63
N ALA A 282 -8.62 9.64 -7.50
CA ALA A 282 -8.45 10.83 -6.68
C ALA A 282 -6.97 10.99 -6.30
N PRO A 283 -6.19 11.82 -7.03
CA PRO A 283 -4.80 12.03 -6.72
C PRO A 283 -4.65 12.90 -5.46
N LYS A 284 -3.53 12.78 -4.77
CA LYS A 284 -3.13 13.65 -3.65
C LYS A 284 -2.92 15.09 -4.09
N PHE A 285 -2.31 15.29 -5.25
CA PHE A 285 -2.18 16.57 -5.93
C PHE A 285 -2.87 16.52 -7.29
N LEU A 286 -3.68 17.54 -7.59
CA LEU A 286 -4.37 17.70 -8.86
C LEU A 286 -3.39 18.04 -10.00
N PRO A 287 -3.80 17.95 -11.28
CA PRO A 287 -2.93 18.24 -12.41
C PRO A 287 -2.33 19.66 -12.41
N ASP A 288 -3.00 20.62 -11.80
CA ASP A 288 -2.49 21.99 -11.62
C ASP A 288 -1.51 22.16 -10.46
N GLY A 289 -1.18 21.06 -9.76
CA GLY A 289 -0.29 21.05 -8.60
C GLY A 289 -0.96 21.44 -7.28
N SER A 290 -2.24 21.79 -7.28
CA SER A 290 -2.97 22.10 -6.04
C SER A 290 -3.23 20.84 -5.20
N ARG A 291 -3.26 21.01 -3.88
CA ARG A 291 -3.57 19.90 -2.95
C ARG A 291 -5.05 19.53 -3.06
N ASN A 292 -5.32 18.27 -3.36
CA ASN A 292 -6.67 17.73 -3.30
C ASN A 292 -7.15 17.59 -1.83
N ALA A 293 -8.46 17.61 -1.61
CA ALA A 293 -9.07 17.50 -0.28
C ALA A 293 -9.08 16.06 0.27
N VAL A 294 -8.02 15.30 -0.03
CA VAL A 294 -7.76 13.98 0.56
C VAL A 294 -6.83 14.17 1.74
N THR A 295 -7.26 13.81 2.94
CA THR A 295 -6.50 14.01 4.17
C THR A 295 -6.31 12.70 4.91
N CYS A 296 -5.11 12.48 5.43
CA CYS A 296 -4.84 11.42 6.40
C CYS A 296 -5.21 11.93 7.79
N GLU A 297 -6.02 11.17 8.53
CA GLU A 297 -6.45 11.52 9.88
C GLU A 297 -5.56 10.89 10.94
N ARG A 298 -5.02 9.69 10.68
CA ARG A 298 -4.16 8.92 11.58
C ARG A 298 -3.51 7.74 10.87
N ILE A 299 -2.55 7.13 11.54
CA ILE A 299 -2.04 5.79 11.22
C ILE A 299 -2.82 4.77 12.05
N GLU A 300 -3.18 3.67 11.44
CA GLU A 300 -3.84 2.55 12.13
C GLU A 300 -2.81 1.51 12.54
N GLU A 301 -2.93 0.99 13.75
CA GLU A 301 -2.18 -0.19 14.17
C GLU A 301 -2.90 -1.45 13.68
N LYS A 302 -2.24 -2.18 12.80
CA LYS A 302 -2.80 -3.42 12.24
C LYS A 302 -1.70 -4.47 12.08
N MET A 303 -1.74 -5.50 12.94
CA MET A 303 -0.86 -6.68 12.89
C MET A 303 0.66 -6.35 12.97
N GLY A 304 1.02 -5.18 13.49
CA GLY A 304 2.41 -4.73 13.59
C GLY A 304 3.02 -4.26 12.27
N ILE A 305 2.17 -3.87 11.32
CA ILE A 305 2.60 -3.37 10.00
C ILE A 305 2.04 -1.97 9.81
#